data_f235b94732482e266d70d06c2e867112
#
_entry.id   f235b94732482e266d70d06c2e867112
#
_cell.length_a   1.000
_cell.length_b   1.000
_cell.length_c   1.000
_cell.angle_alpha   90.00
_cell.angle_beta   90.00
_cell.angle_gamma   90.00
#
_symmetry.space_group_name_H-M   'P 1'
#
loop_
_entity.id
_entity.type
_entity.pdbx_description
1 polymer ?
#
loop_
_entity_poly.entity_id
_entity_poly.type
_entity_poly.pdbx_seq_one_letter_code
_entity_poly.pdbx_strand_id
1 'polypeptide(L)'
;MSKIKKVILRVLVIIVLIIVVQIVNAAKYKMIVNVKEGENIMGVNPLTESLDFGDLSRNNGMTRYVNLKSGGKTSVYVAVFNVGEISDLIKLSQNFFTLKPGEEVKLAYEIQIPPSAEVKKYSGYTVIFRLPKLW
;
A
#
# COMPACT_ATOMS: atom_id res chain seq x y z
N MET A 1 6.64 29.71 30.26
CA MET A 1 6.80 28.28 29.95
C MET A 1 8.15 27.81 30.47
N SER A 2 8.19 26.68 31.16
CA SER A 2 9.42 26.12 31.71
C SER A 2 10.34 25.65 30.59
N LYS A 3 11.64 25.52 30.86
CA LYS A 3 12.62 25.02 29.88
C LYS A 3 12.27 23.61 29.39
N ILE A 4 11.76 22.77 30.30
CA ILE A 4 11.38 21.39 29.97
C ILE A 4 10.24 21.37 28.94
N LYS A 5 9.21 22.21 29.13
CA LYS A 5 8.09 22.30 28.19
C LYS A 5 8.53 22.78 26.81
N LYS A 6 9.47 23.75 26.77
CA LYS A 6 10.03 24.22 25.50
C LYS A 6 10.80 23.13 24.76
N VAL A 7 11.59 22.32 25.49
CA VAL A 7 12.33 21.21 24.91
C VAL A 7 11.38 20.15 24.38
N ILE A 8 10.35 19.79 25.16
CA ILE A 8 9.33 18.81 24.73
C ILE A 8 8.63 19.29 23.47
N LEU A 9 8.25 20.56 23.41
CA LEU A 9 7.59 21.13 22.22
C LEU A 9 8.48 21.05 20.99
N ARG A 10 9.77 21.37 21.11
CA ARG A 10 10.72 21.29 20.00
C ARG A 10 10.88 19.84 19.50
N VAL A 11 10.98 18.90 20.42
CA VAL A 11 11.07 17.48 20.09
C VAL A 11 9.83 17.02 19.35
N LEU A 12 8.64 17.40 19.81
CA LEU A 12 7.37 17.07 19.15
C LEU A 12 7.31 17.62 17.72
N VAL A 13 7.74 18.87 17.53
CA VAL A 13 7.77 19.50 16.20
C VAL A 13 8.71 18.74 15.27
N ILE A 14 9.88 18.34 15.74
CA ILE A 14 10.84 17.56 14.95
C ILE A 14 10.24 16.21 14.56
N ILE A 15 9.59 15.51 15.47
CA ILE A 15 8.92 14.22 15.21
C ILE A 15 7.84 14.38 14.15
N VAL A 16 7.00 15.41 14.28
CA VAL A 16 5.94 15.70 13.29
C VAL A 16 6.52 15.98 11.91
N LEU A 17 7.60 16.76 11.82
CA LEU A 17 8.28 17.05 10.56
C LEU A 17 8.82 15.77 9.91
N ILE A 18 9.42 14.88 10.69
CA ILE A 18 9.93 13.59 10.19
C ILE A 18 8.78 12.76 9.63
N ILE A 19 7.65 12.68 10.34
CA ILE A 19 6.48 11.94 9.89
C ILE A 19 5.93 12.52 8.58
N VAL A 20 5.81 13.84 8.49
CA VAL A 20 5.33 14.51 7.28
C VAL A 20 6.23 14.21 6.08
N VAL A 21 7.55 14.28 6.26
CA VAL A 21 8.52 13.96 5.20
C VAL A 21 8.36 12.50 4.75
N GLN A 22 8.17 11.57 5.66
CA GLN A 22 7.96 10.16 5.33
C GLN A 22 6.67 9.96 4.54
N ILE A 23 5.60 10.64 4.91
CA ILE A 23 4.31 10.56 4.20
C ILE A 23 4.45 11.10 2.77
N VAL A 24 5.14 12.24 2.61
CA VAL A 24 5.34 12.87 1.29
C VAL A 24 6.20 11.99 0.39
N ASN A 25 7.23 11.34 0.95
CA ASN A 25 8.18 10.51 0.20
C ASN A 25 7.71 9.07 0.02
N ALA A 26 6.63 8.65 0.67
CA ALA A 26 6.11 7.30 0.53
C ALA A 26 5.60 7.05 -0.88
N ALA A 27 5.85 5.85 -1.40
CA ALA A 27 5.28 5.43 -2.67
C ALA A 27 3.77 5.23 -2.51
N LYS A 28 3.00 5.80 -3.44
CA LYS A 28 1.54 5.73 -3.42
C LYS A 28 1.05 5.21 -4.75
N TYR A 29 0.19 4.21 -4.71
CA TYR A 29 -0.43 3.65 -5.91
C TYR A 29 -1.94 3.65 -5.73
N LYS A 30 -2.65 4.08 -6.78
CA LYS A 30 -4.10 4.00 -6.80
C LYS A 30 -4.53 2.56 -7.06
N MET A 31 -5.50 2.10 -6.28
CA MET A 31 -6.10 0.77 -6.45
C MET A 31 -7.53 0.94 -6.96
N ILE A 32 -7.89 0.17 -7.97
CA ILE A 32 -9.22 0.23 -8.59
C ILE A 32 -9.68 -1.18 -8.95
N VAL A 33 -10.96 -1.46 -8.72
CA VAL A 33 -11.65 -2.62 -9.28
C VAL A 33 -13.07 -2.24 -9.64
N ASN A 34 -13.54 -2.73 -10.78
CA ASN A 34 -14.94 -2.60 -11.19
C ASN A 34 -15.65 -3.93 -10.94
N VAL A 35 -16.60 -3.95 -10.01
CA VAL A 35 -17.41 -5.13 -9.76
C VAL A 35 -18.57 -5.13 -10.76
N LYS A 36 -18.66 -6.18 -11.57
CA LYS A 36 -19.66 -6.34 -12.61
C LYS A 36 -20.61 -7.46 -12.27
N GLU A 37 -21.86 -7.36 -12.77
CA GLU A 37 -22.79 -8.47 -12.73
C GLU A 37 -22.38 -9.53 -13.75
N GLY A 38 -22.70 -10.78 -13.44
CA GLY A 38 -22.41 -11.92 -14.29
C GLY A 38 -21.51 -12.92 -13.58
N GLU A 39 -21.15 -13.97 -14.29
CA GLU A 39 -20.28 -15.02 -13.78
C GLU A 39 -18.95 -15.00 -14.53
N ASN A 40 -17.86 -15.23 -13.78
CA ASN A 40 -16.52 -15.39 -14.32
C ASN A 40 -16.01 -14.23 -15.17
N ILE A 41 -16.39 -12.99 -14.81
CA ILE A 41 -15.88 -11.80 -15.49
C ILE A 41 -14.51 -11.47 -14.92
N MET A 42 -13.49 -11.47 -15.78
CA MET A 42 -12.11 -11.15 -15.43
C MET A 42 -11.48 -10.35 -16.58
N GLY A 43 -11.59 -9.02 -16.50
CA GLY A 43 -10.95 -8.13 -17.47
C GLY A 43 -9.75 -7.42 -16.86
N VAL A 44 -8.57 -7.58 -17.46
CA VAL A 44 -7.32 -7.00 -16.98
C VAL A 44 -6.84 -5.92 -17.93
N ASN A 45 -6.39 -4.79 -17.39
CA ASN A 45 -5.66 -3.79 -18.18
C ASN A 45 -4.16 -3.88 -17.83
N PRO A 46 -3.34 -4.55 -18.67
CA PRO A 46 -1.94 -4.77 -18.36
C PRO A 46 -1.05 -3.52 -18.53
N LEU A 47 -1.58 -2.45 -19.10
CA LEU A 47 -0.80 -1.25 -19.43
C LEU A 47 -0.81 -0.19 -18.33
N THR A 48 -1.53 -0.39 -17.23
CA THR A 48 -1.58 0.58 -16.13
C THR A 48 -0.49 0.28 -15.11
N GLU A 49 0.23 1.32 -14.69
CA GLU A 49 1.22 1.24 -13.61
C GLU A 49 0.56 1.18 -12.23
N SER A 50 -0.71 1.55 -12.14
CA SER A 50 -1.48 1.47 -10.91
C SER A 50 -1.96 0.04 -10.66
N LEU A 51 -2.40 -0.23 -9.42
CA LEU A 51 -3.00 -1.51 -9.05
C LEU A 51 -4.44 -1.56 -9.54
N ASP A 52 -4.61 -1.66 -10.85
CA ASP A 52 -5.90 -1.79 -11.50
C ASP A 52 -6.23 -3.28 -11.67
N PHE A 53 -7.22 -3.73 -10.92
CA PHE A 53 -7.67 -5.13 -10.95
C PHE A 53 -8.68 -5.39 -12.07
N GLY A 54 -9.05 -4.35 -12.82
CA GLY A 54 -9.96 -4.48 -13.95
C GLY A 54 -11.40 -4.77 -13.54
N ASP A 55 -12.09 -5.51 -14.38
CA ASP A 55 -13.48 -5.91 -14.16
C ASP A 55 -13.52 -7.31 -13.57
N LEU A 56 -14.18 -7.46 -12.43
CA LEU A 56 -14.33 -8.74 -11.73
C LEU A 56 -15.79 -8.93 -11.34
N SER A 57 -16.29 -10.15 -11.49
CA SER A 57 -17.58 -10.52 -10.94
C SER A 57 -17.44 -11.01 -9.50
N ARG A 58 -18.57 -11.12 -8.79
CA ARG A 58 -18.59 -11.67 -7.43
C ARG A 58 -18.00 -13.07 -7.39
N ASN A 59 -17.42 -13.44 -6.27
CA ASN A 59 -16.74 -14.72 -6.04
C ASN A 59 -15.49 -14.94 -6.88
N ASN A 60 -15.02 -13.93 -7.59
CA ASN A 60 -13.76 -13.99 -8.34
C ASN A 60 -12.69 -13.15 -7.63
N GLY A 61 -11.46 -13.44 -7.94
CA GLY A 61 -10.32 -12.74 -7.40
C GLY A 61 -9.20 -12.61 -8.42
N MET A 62 -8.23 -11.80 -8.06
CA MET A 62 -7.06 -11.54 -8.89
C MET A 62 -5.91 -11.14 -8.00
N THR A 63 -4.69 -11.45 -8.43
CA THR A 63 -3.48 -11.01 -7.75
C THR A 63 -2.66 -10.12 -8.67
N ARG A 64 -2.24 -8.96 -8.15
CA ARG A 64 -1.27 -8.09 -8.82
C ARG A 64 -0.07 -7.86 -7.91
N TYR A 65 1.05 -7.55 -8.51
CA TYR A 65 2.32 -7.48 -7.80
C TYR A 65 2.95 -6.10 -7.92
N VAL A 66 3.58 -5.67 -6.84
CA VAL A 66 4.45 -4.50 -6.83
C VAL A 66 5.85 -4.98 -6.46
N ASN A 67 6.83 -4.65 -7.30
CA ASN A 67 8.22 -4.99 -7.03
C ASN A 67 8.85 -3.93 -6.13
N LEU A 68 9.39 -4.36 -5.00
CA LEU A 68 10.10 -3.51 -4.06
C LEU A 68 11.58 -3.92 -4.05
N LYS A 69 12.44 -2.96 -4.32
CA LYS A 69 13.88 -3.18 -4.34
C LYS A 69 14.58 -2.20 -3.42
N SER A 70 15.50 -2.72 -2.62
CA SER A 70 16.40 -1.87 -1.84
C SER A 70 17.63 -1.56 -2.66
N GLY A 71 17.75 -0.30 -3.11
CA GLY A 71 18.89 0.17 -3.89
C GLY A 71 20.01 0.79 -3.05
N GLY A 72 19.82 0.90 -1.74
CA GLY A 72 20.77 1.51 -0.83
C GLY A 72 21.79 0.53 -0.24
N LYS A 73 22.68 1.04 0.59
CA LYS A 73 23.68 0.24 1.32
C LYS A 73 23.16 -0.24 2.67
N THR A 74 22.01 0.28 3.11
CA THR A 74 21.40 -0.07 4.40
C THR A 74 20.12 -0.83 4.19
N SER A 75 19.76 -1.66 5.17
CA SER A 75 18.45 -2.33 5.19
C SER A 75 17.32 -1.31 5.32
N VAL A 76 16.18 -1.62 4.75
CA VAL A 76 14.99 -0.77 4.77
C VAL A 76 13.84 -1.54 5.39
N TYR A 77 13.16 -0.91 6.33
CA TYR A 77 11.92 -1.44 6.91
C TYR A 77 10.74 -0.97 6.08
N VAL A 78 9.91 -1.91 5.64
CA VAL A 78 8.75 -1.62 4.78
C VAL A 78 7.47 -1.79 5.58
N ALA A 79 6.63 -0.77 5.54
CA ALA A 79 5.28 -0.80 6.10
C ALA A 79 4.29 -0.37 5.03
N VAL A 80 3.23 -1.15 4.83
CA VAL A 80 2.22 -0.91 3.80
C VAL A 80 0.88 -0.64 4.45
N PHE A 81 0.23 0.45 4.02
CA PHE A 81 -1.11 0.81 4.48
C PHE A 81 -2.04 0.96 3.29
N ASN A 82 -3.15 0.25 3.33
CA ASN A 82 -4.20 0.33 2.32
C ASN A 82 -5.36 1.16 2.87
N VAL A 83 -5.81 2.14 2.11
CA VAL A 83 -6.91 3.04 2.49
C VAL A 83 -7.95 3.11 1.38
N GLY A 84 -9.19 3.41 1.75
CA GLY A 84 -10.32 3.52 0.81
C GLY A 84 -11.23 2.29 0.84
N GLU A 85 -12.30 2.34 0.08
CA GLU A 85 -13.32 1.27 0.05
C GLU A 85 -12.75 -0.09 -0.37
N ILE A 86 -11.80 -0.07 -1.31
CA ILE A 86 -11.18 -1.28 -1.85
C ILE A 86 -10.33 -2.02 -0.81
N SER A 87 -9.86 -1.32 0.23
CA SER A 87 -8.92 -1.90 1.20
C SER A 87 -9.46 -3.15 1.89
N ASP A 88 -10.77 -3.21 2.14
CA ASP A 88 -11.41 -4.35 2.77
C ASP A 88 -11.43 -5.60 1.88
N LEU A 89 -11.22 -5.43 0.59
CA LEU A 89 -11.19 -6.52 -0.39
C LEU A 89 -9.78 -7.04 -0.66
N ILE A 90 -8.77 -6.36 -0.15
CA ILE A 90 -7.37 -6.62 -0.46
C ILE A 90 -6.68 -7.37 0.68
N LYS A 91 -5.90 -8.39 0.32
CA LYS A 91 -5.02 -9.11 1.22
C LYS A 91 -3.59 -9.04 0.70
N LEU A 92 -2.68 -8.62 1.56
CA LEU A 92 -1.26 -8.54 1.24
C LEU A 92 -0.56 -9.87 1.54
N SER A 93 0.41 -10.25 0.69
CA SER A 93 1.24 -11.43 0.92
C SER A 93 2.11 -11.30 2.16
N GLN A 94 2.58 -10.08 2.44
CA GLN A 94 3.38 -9.78 3.62
C GLN A 94 3.31 -8.29 3.92
N ASN A 95 3.62 -7.94 5.17
CA ASN A 95 3.68 -6.55 5.61
C ASN A 95 4.64 -6.45 6.79
N PHE A 96 5.10 -5.22 7.10
CA PHE A 96 6.02 -4.95 8.20
C PHE A 96 7.26 -5.85 8.14
N PHE A 97 8.00 -5.73 7.05
CA PHE A 97 9.16 -6.58 6.79
C PHE A 97 10.41 -5.73 6.48
N THR A 98 11.57 -6.39 6.57
CA THR A 98 12.85 -5.74 6.27
C THR A 98 13.36 -6.19 4.90
N LEU A 99 13.77 -5.23 4.07
CA LEU A 99 14.52 -5.48 2.84
C LEU A 99 16.01 -5.29 3.12
N LYS A 100 16.80 -6.31 2.86
CA LYS A 100 18.25 -6.22 2.94
C LYS A 100 18.81 -5.44 1.74
N PRO A 101 20.02 -4.85 1.85
CA PRO A 101 20.62 -4.13 0.73
C PRO A 101 20.68 -5.02 -0.53
N GLY A 102 20.16 -4.50 -1.64
CA GLY A 102 20.14 -5.23 -2.91
C GLY A 102 19.02 -6.27 -3.03
N GLU A 103 18.24 -6.50 -1.99
CA GLU A 103 17.13 -7.45 -2.02
C GLU A 103 15.95 -6.90 -2.80
N GLU A 104 15.29 -7.75 -3.55
CA GLU A 104 14.06 -7.43 -4.26
C GLU A 104 12.93 -8.35 -3.78
N VAL A 105 11.78 -7.76 -3.47
CA VAL A 105 10.59 -8.49 -3.03
C VAL A 105 9.42 -8.16 -3.94
N LYS A 106 8.69 -9.20 -4.32
CA LYS A 106 7.46 -9.08 -5.08
C LYS A 106 6.29 -9.08 -4.10
N LEU A 107 5.74 -7.89 -3.81
CA LEU A 107 4.62 -7.77 -2.90
C LEU A 107 3.33 -8.08 -3.65
N ALA A 108 2.62 -9.11 -3.20
CA ALA A 108 1.37 -9.52 -3.83
C ALA A 108 0.16 -8.83 -3.19
N TYR A 109 -0.69 -8.26 -4.03
CA TYR A 109 -1.99 -7.71 -3.65
C TYR A 109 -3.06 -8.63 -4.21
N GLU A 110 -3.69 -9.39 -3.34
CA GLU A 110 -4.76 -10.29 -3.73
C GLU A 110 -6.10 -9.64 -3.42
N ILE A 111 -6.94 -9.48 -4.45
CA ILE A 111 -8.30 -9.01 -4.28
C ILE A 111 -9.26 -10.19 -4.41
N GLN A 112 -10.26 -10.23 -3.55
CA GLN A 112 -11.32 -11.23 -3.58
C GLN A 112 -12.66 -10.51 -3.47
N ILE A 113 -13.52 -10.72 -4.45
CA ILE A 113 -14.84 -10.07 -4.47
C ILE A 113 -15.85 -10.97 -3.75
N PRO A 114 -16.37 -10.54 -2.59
CA PRO A 114 -17.33 -11.36 -1.85
C PRO A 114 -18.68 -11.42 -2.56
N PRO A 115 -19.51 -12.44 -2.26
CA PRO A 115 -20.84 -12.55 -2.87
C PRO A 115 -21.78 -11.41 -2.50
N SER A 116 -21.48 -10.69 -1.42
CA SER A 116 -22.28 -9.56 -0.94
C SER A 116 -21.83 -8.21 -1.53
N ALA A 117 -20.81 -8.19 -2.38
CA ALA A 117 -20.29 -6.95 -2.94
C ALA A 117 -21.31 -6.28 -3.87
N GLU A 118 -21.38 -4.94 -3.80
CA GLU A 118 -22.22 -4.17 -4.71
C GLU A 118 -21.56 -4.06 -6.09
N VAL A 119 -22.39 -4.00 -7.13
CA VAL A 119 -21.93 -3.75 -8.49
C VAL A 119 -21.61 -2.27 -8.62
N LYS A 120 -20.33 -1.95 -8.47
CA LYS A 120 -19.83 -0.57 -8.56
C LYS A 120 -18.31 -0.58 -8.70
N LYS A 121 -17.73 0.60 -8.85
CA LYS A 121 -16.29 0.80 -8.83
C LYS A 121 -15.83 1.00 -7.39
N TYR A 122 -14.90 0.17 -6.95
CA TYR A 122 -14.20 0.35 -5.67
C TYR A 122 -12.82 0.94 -5.93
N SER A 123 -12.44 1.93 -5.14
CA SER A 123 -11.15 2.59 -5.28
C SER A 123 -10.52 2.87 -3.93
N GLY A 124 -9.24 3.15 -3.96
CA GLY A 124 -8.46 3.51 -2.79
C GLY A 124 -7.00 3.69 -3.14
N TYR A 125 -6.17 3.71 -2.12
CA TYR A 125 -4.72 3.87 -2.29
C TYR A 125 -3.98 2.90 -1.40
N THR A 126 -2.85 2.42 -1.89
CA THR A 126 -1.85 1.75 -1.08
C THR A 126 -0.68 2.71 -0.88
N VAL A 127 -0.23 2.85 0.35
CA VAL A 127 0.88 3.72 0.72
C VAL A 127 1.99 2.85 1.27
N ILE A 128 3.16 2.89 0.63
CA ILE A 128 4.30 2.06 0.99
C ILE A 128 5.36 2.95 1.62
N PHE A 129 5.58 2.79 2.93
CA PHE A 129 6.62 3.49 3.66
C PHE A 129 7.90 2.66 3.65
N ARG A 130 9.02 3.33 3.37
CA ARG A 130 10.36 2.75 3.41
C ARG A 130 11.19 3.54 4.39
N LEU A 131 11.47 2.93 5.54
CA LEU A 131 12.24 3.57 6.60
C LEU A 131 13.63 2.97 6.64
N PRO A 132 14.69 3.79 6.55
CA PRO A 132 16.05 3.27 6.74
C PRO A 132 16.16 2.62 8.11
N LYS A 133 16.68 1.41 8.14
CA LYS A 133 16.85 0.68 9.40
C LYS A 133 18.19 1.05 9.99
N LEU A 134 18.14 1.83 11.07
CA LEU A 134 19.31 2.32 11.76
C LEU A 134 19.67 1.51 13.02
N TRP A 135 18.96 0.43 13.26
CA TRP A 135 19.11 -0.41 14.44
C TRP A 135 19.45 -1.85 14.10
#